data_ff25f94cc53519ff55cfbd67532dee15
#
_entry.id   ff25f94cc53519ff55cfbd67532dee15
#
_cell.length_a   1.000
_cell.length_b   1.000
_cell.length_c   1.000
_cell.angle_alpha   90.00
_cell.angle_beta   90.00
_cell.angle_gamma   90.00
#
_symmetry.space_group_name_H-M   'P 1'
#
loop_
_entity.id
_entity.type
_entity.pdbx_description
1 polymer ?
#
loop_
_entity_poly.entity_id
_entity_poly.type
_entity_poly.pdbx_seq_one_letter_code
_entity_poly.pdbx_strand_id
1 'polypeptide(L)'
;VADQLRLALVLKAEGLFKKVPLKVPLQTEVPSETEAASTETASTETANPVAANPEEPVQAVAPKAEEFQLEPTLGGRKMQDALRQLREEWKKADQGGLPNHSLWKRFDAACNNAYKVVQAWLDKIKNEASEHRAQRLSLIEEVKAWGEANAQISDWRVQLRTLHQFGDRWRSAGHLSEKAFAELQPLWKQTLNSA
;
A
#
# COMPACT_ATOMS: atom_id res chain seq x y z
N VAL A 1 -6.79 19.12 34.20
CA VAL A 1 -5.70 19.59 33.32
C VAL A 1 -5.09 18.41 32.57
N ALA A 2 -4.67 17.33 33.25
CA ALA A 2 -4.03 16.19 32.57
C ALA A 2 -4.92 15.50 31.52
N ASP A 3 -6.22 15.31 31.80
CA ASP A 3 -7.16 14.70 30.85
C ASP A 3 -7.45 15.57 29.64
N GLN A 4 -7.37 16.88 29.77
CA GLN A 4 -7.50 17.80 28.63
C GLN A 4 -6.29 17.68 27.69
N LEU A 5 -5.09 17.55 28.23
CA LEU A 5 -3.89 17.30 27.43
C LEU A 5 -3.95 15.93 26.73
N ARG A 6 -4.39 14.88 27.45
CA ARG A 6 -4.58 13.56 26.87
C ARG A 6 -5.63 13.56 25.77
N LEU A 7 -6.76 14.25 25.95
CA LEU A 7 -7.79 14.38 24.92
C LEU A 7 -7.27 15.12 23.69
N ALA A 8 -6.50 16.17 23.88
CA ALA A 8 -5.87 16.90 22.77
C ALA A 8 -4.92 15.99 21.97
N LEU A 9 -4.18 15.13 22.65
CA LEU A 9 -3.29 14.14 21.99
C LEU A 9 -4.07 13.06 21.24
N VAL A 10 -5.20 12.60 21.80
CA VAL A 10 -6.11 11.68 21.10
C VAL A 10 -6.63 12.30 19.81
N LEU A 11 -7.14 13.53 19.88
CA LEU A 11 -7.64 14.25 18.71
C LEU A 11 -6.53 14.49 17.67
N LYS A 12 -5.32 14.79 18.12
CA LYS A 12 -4.15 14.94 17.24
C LYS A 12 -3.79 13.63 16.55
N ALA A 13 -3.85 12.51 17.25
CA ALA A 13 -3.61 11.17 16.69
C ALA A 13 -4.71 10.74 15.71
N GLU A 14 -5.96 10.97 16.06
CA GLU A 14 -7.11 10.71 15.16
C GLU A 14 -7.07 11.61 13.92
N GLY A 15 -6.58 12.84 14.04
CA GLY A 15 -6.40 13.81 12.94
C GLY A 15 -5.30 13.46 11.93
N LEU A 16 -4.51 12.40 12.18
CA LEU A 16 -3.56 11.87 11.21
C LEU A 16 -4.23 11.20 10.00
N PHE A 17 -5.53 10.95 10.08
CA PHE A 17 -6.35 10.36 9.03
C PHE A 17 -7.47 11.30 8.60
N LYS A 18 -7.74 11.33 7.30
CA LYS A 18 -8.93 11.95 6.71
C LYS A 18 -9.98 10.90 6.40
N LYS A 19 -11.23 11.19 6.70
CA LYS A 19 -12.37 10.41 6.22
C LYS A 19 -12.67 10.84 4.79
N VAL A 20 -12.44 9.93 3.84
CA VAL A 20 -12.74 10.15 2.42
C VAL A 20 -13.94 9.28 2.06
N PRO A 21 -15.00 9.83 1.46
CA PRO A 21 -16.13 9.02 1.00
C PRO A 21 -15.64 8.06 -0.10
N LEU A 22 -15.99 6.78 0.02
CA LEU A 22 -15.74 5.79 -1.03
C LEU A 22 -16.50 6.24 -2.29
N LYS A 23 -15.78 6.64 -3.32
CA LYS A 23 -16.33 6.75 -4.66
C LYS A 23 -16.62 5.34 -5.15
N VAL A 24 -17.88 4.93 -5.06
CA VAL A 24 -18.35 3.73 -5.77
C VAL A 24 -18.13 4.01 -7.25
N PRO A 25 -17.35 3.21 -7.99
CA PRO A 25 -17.27 3.38 -9.43
C PRO A 25 -18.66 3.11 -9.99
N LEU A 26 -19.23 4.12 -10.66
CA LEU A 26 -20.42 3.94 -11.48
C LEU A 26 -20.09 2.83 -12.49
N GLN A 27 -20.70 1.68 -12.32
CA GLN A 27 -20.72 0.67 -13.37
C GLN A 27 -21.45 1.31 -14.55
N THR A 28 -20.73 1.55 -15.59
CA THR A 28 -21.22 1.91 -16.91
C THR A 28 -22.15 0.78 -17.34
N GLU A 29 -23.44 1.04 -17.34
CA GLU A 29 -24.42 0.19 -17.99
C GLU A 29 -24.06 0.15 -19.48
N VAL A 30 -23.73 -1.03 -19.95
CA VAL A 30 -23.60 -1.32 -21.38
C VAL A 30 -25.02 -1.44 -21.92
N PRO A 31 -25.45 -0.66 -22.91
CA PRO A 31 -26.73 -0.90 -23.56
C PRO A 31 -26.62 -2.14 -24.41
N SER A 32 -27.32 -3.18 -24.01
CA SER A 32 -27.55 -4.34 -24.87
C SER A 32 -28.78 -4.10 -25.71
N GLU A 33 -28.56 -3.62 -26.93
CA GLU A 33 -29.50 -3.83 -28.03
C GLU A 33 -29.36 -5.27 -28.48
N THR A 34 -30.43 -6.01 -28.51
CA THR A 34 -30.76 -6.92 -29.62
C THR A 34 -32.23 -7.30 -29.59
N GLU A 35 -32.80 -7.08 -30.72
CA GLU A 35 -34.15 -7.31 -31.19
C GLU A 35 -34.62 -8.76 -31.10
N ALA A 36 -35.94 -8.84 -30.94
CA ALA A 36 -36.91 -9.54 -31.78
C ALA A 36 -37.22 -11.03 -31.56
N ALA A 37 -38.47 -11.19 -31.41
CA ALA A 37 -39.40 -12.12 -32.07
C ALA A 37 -40.07 -13.22 -31.22
N SER A 38 -41.34 -12.96 -30.98
CA SER A 38 -42.53 -13.81 -31.26
C SER A 38 -42.59 -15.25 -30.72
N THR A 39 -43.52 -15.61 -29.95
CA THR A 39 -44.89 -16.08 -30.27
C THR A 39 -45.53 -16.75 -29.06
N GLU A 40 -46.78 -16.35 -28.79
CA GLU A 40 -48.01 -17.06 -28.43
C GLU A 40 -47.88 -18.46 -27.75
N THR A 41 -48.61 -18.78 -26.71
CA THR A 41 -50.08 -18.92 -26.58
C THR A 41 -50.45 -19.36 -25.16
N ALA A 42 -51.47 -18.73 -24.65
CA ALA A 42 -52.76 -19.21 -24.16
C ALA A 42 -52.88 -20.05 -22.87
N SER A 43 -53.67 -19.46 -21.99
CA SER A 43 -54.85 -20.01 -21.26
C SER A 43 -54.57 -20.99 -20.12
N THR A 44 -55.15 -20.92 -18.97
CA THR A 44 -56.48 -20.61 -18.44
C THR A 44 -56.45 -20.79 -16.92
N GLU A 45 -57.21 -19.91 -16.24
CA GLU A 45 -58.18 -20.12 -15.17
C GLU A 45 -57.79 -21.02 -13.96
N THR A 46 -58.01 -20.72 -12.75
CA THR A 46 -59.18 -20.19 -12.02
C THR A 46 -58.89 -20.09 -10.52
N ALA A 47 -59.59 -19.14 -9.95
CA ALA A 47 -60.14 -19.15 -8.58
C ALA A 47 -59.29 -18.76 -7.37
N ASN A 48 -59.56 -17.58 -6.93
CA ASN A 48 -59.59 -17.04 -5.55
C ASN A 48 -60.70 -17.75 -4.74
N PRO A 49 -60.82 -17.69 -3.38
CA PRO A 49 -60.53 -16.52 -2.55
C PRO A 49 -60.06 -16.77 -1.09
N VAL A 50 -59.84 -15.65 -0.40
CA VAL A 50 -60.19 -15.31 0.99
C VAL A 50 -59.12 -15.38 2.08
N ALA A 51 -58.79 -14.16 2.51
CA ALA A 51 -58.64 -13.60 3.86
C ALA A 51 -57.49 -14.06 4.76
N ALA A 52 -56.63 -13.16 5.06
CA ALA A 52 -56.44 -12.48 6.34
C ALA A 52 -55.09 -11.74 6.35
N ASN A 53 -55.20 -10.45 6.37
CA ASN A 53 -54.13 -9.57 6.87
C ASN A 53 -54.08 -9.74 8.41
N PRO A 54 -52.94 -9.73 9.09
CA PRO A 54 -52.39 -8.46 9.48
C PRO A 54 -50.84 -8.38 9.59
N GLU A 55 -50.42 -7.12 9.56
CA GLU A 55 -49.17 -6.59 10.16
C GLU A 55 -47.86 -6.79 9.37
N GLU A 56 -47.61 -5.80 8.51
CA GLU A 56 -46.24 -5.39 8.14
C GLU A 56 -45.45 -5.00 9.37
N PRO A 57 -44.25 -5.55 9.58
CA PRO A 57 -43.24 -4.82 10.30
C PRO A 57 -42.59 -3.83 9.35
N VAL A 58 -42.84 -2.55 9.57
CA VAL A 58 -42.06 -1.44 9.02
C VAL A 58 -40.59 -1.80 9.15
N GLN A 59 -39.99 -2.21 8.05
CA GLN A 59 -38.53 -2.25 7.97
C GLN A 59 -38.04 -0.81 8.11
N ALA A 60 -37.55 -0.53 9.31
CA ALA A 60 -36.72 0.63 9.55
C ALA A 60 -35.57 0.56 8.54
N VAL A 61 -35.62 1.48 7.59
CA VAL A 61 -34.49 1.75 6.69
C VAL A 61 -33.37 2.23 7.60
N ALA A 62 -32.48 1.32 7.99
CA ALA A 62 -31.24 1.70 8.61
C ALA A 62 -30.52 2.66 7.66
N PRO A 63 -30.06 3.83 8.13
CA PRO A 63 -29.29 4.71 7.27
C PRO A 63 -28.12 3.92 6.73
N LYS A 64 -27.98 3.84 5.40
CA LYS A 64 -26.78 3.33 4.76
C LYS A 64 -25.60 3.99 5.43
N ALA A 65 -24.83 3.23 6.19
CA ALA A 65 -23.57 3.68 6.72
C ALA A 65 -22.72 4.08 5.51
N GLU A 66 -22.52 5.39 5.35
CA GLU A 66 -21.59 5.87 4.36
C GLU A 66 -20.23 5.26 4.69
N GLU A 67 -19.78 4.34 3.85
CA GLU A 67 -18.48 3.74 4.00
C GLU A 67 -17.41 4.79 3.72
N PHE A 68 -16.82 5.31 4.77
CA PHE A 68 -15.68 6.21 4.69
C PHE A 68 -14.39 5.40 4.76
N GLN A 69 -13.50 5.67 3.83
CA GLN A 69 -12.13 5.17 3.89
C GLN A 69 -11.26 6.17 4.65
N LEU A 70 -10.43 5.67 5.56
CA LEU A 70 -9.47 6.49 6.28
C LEU A 70 -8.19 6.58 5.44
N GLU A 71 -7.90 7.76 4.93
CA GLU A 71 -6.65 8.04 4.23
C GLU A 71 -5.64 8.74 5.15
N PRO A 72 -4.36 8.30 5.15
CA PRO A 72 -3.33 8.97 5.93
C PRO A 72 -3.01 10.35 5.36
N THR A 73 -2.90 11.35 6.22
CA THR A 73 -2.52 12.72 5.83
C THR A 73 -1.02 12.91 5.66
N LEU A 74 -0.23 12.02 6.24
CA LEU A 74 1.24 12.07 6.25
C LEU A 74 1.83 10.85 5.54
N GLY A 75 2.96 11.05 4.85
CA GLY A 75 3.76 9.97 4.31
C GLY A 75 4.44 9.13 5.40
N GLY A 76 4.88 7.91 5.06
CA GLY A 76 5.36 6.94 6.04
C GLY A 76 6.42 7.45 7.02
N ARG A 77 7.45 8.17 6.54
CA ARG A 77 8.49 8.74 7.41
C ARG A 77 7.94 9.80 8.36
N LYS A 78 7.15 10.74 7.82
CA LYS A 78 6.53 11.79 8.64
C LYS A 78 5.53 11.22 9.64
N MET A 79 4.82 10.16 9.26
CA MET A 79 3.91 9.43 10.14
C MET A 79 4.67 8.77 11.28
N GLN A 80 5.83 8.17 11.02
CA GLN A 80 6.69 7.56 12.03
C GLN A 80 7.19 8.60 13.05
N ASP A 81 7.64 9.76 12.57
CA ASP A 81 8.11 10.85 13.44
C ASP A 81 6.96 11.41 14.29
N ALA A 82 5.78 11.61 13.68
CA ALA A 82 4.58 12.06 14.40
C ALA A 82 4.15 11.08 15.49
N LEU A 83 4.18 9.77 15.23
CA LEU A 83 3.88 8.73 16.22
C LEU A 83 4.86 8.73 17.38
N ARG A 84 6.15 8.88 17.10
CA ARG A 84 7.18 8.97 18.14
C ARG A 84 6.90 10.16 19.05
N GLN A 85 6.67 11.34 18.46
CA GLN A 85 6.39 12.56 19.20
C GLN A 85 5.10 12.43 20.03
N LEU A 86 4.01 11.90 19.46
CA LEU A 86 2.75 11.69 20.18
C LEU A 86 2.90 10.76 21.39
N ARG A 87 3.68 9.69 21.26
CA ARG A 87 3.94 8.77 22.37
C ARG A 87 4.78 9.42 23.48
N GLU A 88 5.74 10.26 23.12
CA GLU A 88 6.53 11.03 24.10
C GLU A 88 5.66 12.08 24.82
N GLU A 89 4.82 12.80 24.08
CA GLU A 89 3.89 13.78 24.65
C GLU A 89 2.86 13.10 25.57
N TRP A 90 2.35 11.92 25.18
CA TRP A 90 1.46 11.11 26.01
C TRP A 90 2.13 10.69 27.31
N LYS A 91 3.34 10.19 27.25
CA LYS A 91 4.11 9.77 28.42
C LYS A 91 4.32 10.93 29.41
N LYS A 92 4.55 12.14 28.90
CA LYS A 92 4.63 13.35 29.73
C LYS A 92 3.29 13.71 30.38
N ALA A 93 2.21 13.65 29.61
CA ALA A 93 0.86 13.94 30.11
C ALA A 93 0.38 12.91 31.15
N ASP A 94 0.83 11.67 31.03
CA ASP A 94 0.46 10.57 31.93
C ASP A 94 1.13 10.68 33.30
N GLN A 95 2.29 11.33 33.38
CA GLN A 95 2.98 11.58 34.65
C GLN A 95 2.26 12.59 35.54
N GLY A 96 1.33 13.39 35.00
CA GLY A 96 0.66 14.48 35.70
C GLY A 96 -0.71 14.17 36.31
N GLY A 97 -1.20 12.93 36.29
CA GLY A 97 -2.55 12.63 36.78
C GLY A 97 -2.88 11.14 36.86
N LEU A 98 -4.09 10.85 37.37
CA LEU A 98 -4.61 9.49 37.43
C LEU A 98 -4.78 8.90 36.02
N PRO A 99 -4.49 7.62 35.82
CA PRO A 99 -4.60 6.97 34.51
C PRO A 99 -6.07 6.97 34.02
N ASN A 100 -6.27 7.41 32.77
CA ASN A 100 -7.57 7.39 32.10
C ASN A 100 -7.58 6.33 30.99
N HIS A 101 -8.13 5.16 31.32
CA HIS A 101 -8.11 3.99 30.46
C HIS A 101 -8.92 4.18 29.16
N SER A 102 -9.99 4.95 29.18
CA SER A 102 -10.81 5.19 27.98
C SER A 102 -10.08 6.07 26.96
N LEU A 103 -9.40 7.11 27.41
CA LEU A 103 -8.59 7.96 26.55
C LEU A 103 -7.36 7.20 26.05
N TRP A 104 -6.76 6.36 26.87
CA TRP A 104 -5.65 5.49 26.47
C TRP A 104 -6.06 4.55 25.34
N LYS A 105 -7.18 3.86 25.44
CA LYS A 105 -7.67 2.96 24.39
C LYS A 105 -7.87 3.68 23.06
N ARG A 106 -8.45 4.88 23.08
CA ARG A 106 -8.63 5.68 21.86
C ARG A 106 -7.29 6.11 21.26
N PHE A 107 -6.37 6.57 22.10
CA PHE A 107 -5.03 6.95 21.68
C PHE A 107 -4.27 5.78 21.07
N ASP A 108 -4.28 4.63 21.74
CA ASP A 108 -3.60 3.42 21.29
C ASP A 108 -4.19 2.91 19.96
N ALA A 109 -5.52 2.90 19.80
CA ALA A 109 -6.17 2.53 18.56
C ALA A 109 -5.77 3.45 17.39
N ALA A 110 -5.73 4.77 17.62
CA ALA A 110 -5.29 5.74 16.62
C ALA A 110 -3.81 5.56 16.26
N CYS A 111 -2.96 5.34 17.24
CA CYS A 111 -1.53 5.06 17.02
C CYS A 111 -1.31 3.75 16.28
N ASN A 112 -2.06 2.70 16.57
CA ASN A 112 -1.96 1.41 15.89
C ASN A 112 -2.39 1.51 14.43
N ASN A 113 -3.43 2.27 14.11
CA ASN A 113 -3.82 2.53 12.74
C ASN A 113 -2.74 3.31 11.98
N ALA A 114 -2.16 4.33 12.60
CA ALA A 114 -1.06 5.08 12.01
C ALA A 114 0.21 4.21 11.83
N TYR A 115 0.48 3.30 12.75
CA TYR A 115 1.59 2.37 12.64
C TYR A 115 1.46 1.40 11.47
N LYS A 116 0.25 0.98 11.10
CA LYS A 116 0.03 0.18 9.89
C LYS A 116 0.52 0.87 8.62
N VAL A 117 0.32 2.18 8.54
CA VAL A 117 0.83 2.99 7.41
C VAL A 117 2.36 3.03 7.42
N VAL A 118 2.97 3.20 8.58
CA VAL A 118 4.44 3.18 8.73
C VAL A 118 4.99 1.80 8.34
N GLN A 119 4.37 0.73 8.78
CA GLN A 119 4.79 -0.63 8.47
C GLN A 119 4.71 -0.91 6.97
N ALA A 120 3.61 -0.57 6.31
CA ALA A 120 3.47 -0.71 4.86
C ALA A 120 4.54 0.08 4.09
N TRP A 121 4.88 1.28 4.55
CA TRP A 121 5.96 2.07 3.96
C TRP A 121 7.34 1.43 4.16
N LEU A 122 7.63 0.90 5.36
CA LEU A 122 8.88 0.20 5.64
C LEU A 122 9.02 -1.08 4.80
N ASP A 123 7.94 -1.85 4.66
CA ASP A 123 7.91 -3.05 3.83
C ASP A 123 8.13 -2.72 2.36
N LYS A 124 7.54 -1.63 1.88
CA LYS A 124 7.78 -1.12 0.52
C LYS A 124 9.26 -0.80 0.29
N ILE A 125 9.88 -0.02 1.18
CA ILE A 125 11.31 0.32 1.07
C ILE A 125 12.19 -0.94 1.10
N LYS A 126 11.87 -1.90 1.97
CA LYS A 126 12.59 -3.17 2.08
C LYS A 126 12.49 -3.97 0.79
N ASN A 127 11.30 -4.06 0.20
CA ASN A 127 11.07 -4.76 -1.05
C ASN A 127 11.80 -4.08 -2.22
N GLU A 128 11.71 -2.75 -2.34
CA GLU A 128 12.44 -1.98 -3.36
C GLU A 128 13.97 -2.20 -3.23
N ALA A 129 14.51 -2.17 -2.01
CA ALA A 129 15.93 -2.43 -1.79
C ALA A 129 16.32 -3.87 -2.16
N SER A 130 15.46 -4.85 -1.90
CA SER A 130 15.66 -6.25 -2.30
C SER A 130 15.63 -6.41 -3.83
N GLU A 131 14.70 -5.76 -4.50
CA GLU A 131 14.60 -5.75 -5.97
C GLU A 131 15.83 -5.12 -6.62
N HIS A 132 16.28 -3.97 -6.13
CA HIS A 132 17.48 -3.31 -6.63
C HIS A 132 18.73 -4.18 -6.45
N ARG A 133 18.83 -4.88 -5.32
CA ARG A 133 19.92 -5.84 -5.08
C ARG A 133 19.85 -7.00 -6.05
N ALA A 134 18.67 -7.58 -6.25
CA ALA A 134 18.46 -8.70 -7.19
C ALA A 134 18.80 -8.29 -8.63
N GLN A 135 18.39 -7.10 -9.08
CA GLN A 135 18.74 -6.57 -10.40
C GLN A 135 20.25 -6.45 -10.60
N ARG A 136 20.97 -5.99 -9.58
CA ARG A 136 22.43 -5.86 -9.66
C ARG A 136 23.15 -7.20 -9.67
N LEU A 137 22.67 -8.16 -8.89
CA LEU A 137 23.19 -9.55 -8.93
C LEU A 137 22.94 -10.19 -10.29
N SER A 138 21.75 -10.02 -10.85
CA SER A 138 21.41 -10.50 -12.19
C SER A 138 22.32 -9.88 -13.25
N LEU A 139 22.60 -8.59 -13.13
CA LEU A 139 23.51 -7.88 -14.04
C LEU A 139 24.96 -8.42 -13.95
N ILE A 140 25.43 -8.73 -12.76
CA ILE A 140 26.74 -9.37 -12.56
C ILE A 140 26.79 -10.74 -13.26
N GLU A 141 25.75 -11.55 -13.13
CA GLU A 141 25.68 -12.85 -13.82
C GLU A 141 25.59 -12.69 -15.35
N GLU A 142 24.85 -11.71 -15.85
CA GLU A 142 24.81 -11.40 -17.28
C GLU A 142 26.20 -11.01 -17.83
N VAL A 143 26.96 -10.20 -17.11
CA VAL A 143 28.32 -9.80 -17.53
C VAL A 143 29.27 -10.98 -17.52
N LYS A 144 29.17 -11.87 -16.52
CA LYS A 144 29.96 -13.10 -16.49
C LYS A 144 29.68 -14.00 -17.70
N ALA A 145 28.41 -14.29 -17.95
CA ALA A 145 27.97 -15.10 -19.07
C ALA A 145 28.38 -14.48 -20.41
N TRP A 146 28.28 -13.17 -20.54
CA TRP A 146 28.71 -12.44 -21.71
C TRP A 146 30.23 -12.55 -21.92
N GLY A 147 31.04 -12.39 -20.86
CA GLY A 147 32.49 -12.53 -20.92
C GLY A 147 32.91 -13.90 -21.36
N GLU A 148 32.30 -14.96 -20.82
CA GLU A 148 32.57 -16.35 -21.20
C GLU A 148 32.18 -16.62 -22.66
N ALA A 149 31.02 -16.14 -23.11
CA ALA A 149 30.53 -16.31 -24.48
C ALA A 149 31.36 -15.55 -25.52
N ASN A 150 31.99 -14.43 -25.13
CA ASN A 150 32.69 -13.52 -26.05
C ASN A 150 34.24 -13.54 -25.87
N ALA A 151 34.78 -14.44 -25.08
CA ALA A 151 36.21 -14.55 -24.82
C ALA A 151 37.07 -14.73 -26.10
N GLN A 152 36.49 -15.20 -27.21
CA GLN A 152 37.13 -15.41 -28.49
C GLN A 152 36.94 -14.26 -29.51
N ILE A 153 36.15 -13.26 -29.15
CA ILE A 153 35.84 -12.15 -30.08
C ILE A 153 36.97 -11.14 -30.07
N SER A 154 37.57 -10.90 -31.25
CA SER A 154 38.67 -9.92 -31.42
C SER A 154 38.21 -8.47 -31.60
N ASP A 155 36.93 -8.21 -31.74
CA ASP A 155 36.44 -6.83 -31.93
C ASP A 155 36.29 -6.09 -30.60
N TRP A 156 37.39 -5.49 -30.15
CA TRP A 156 37.50 -4.73 -28.92
C TRP A 156 36.53 -3.53 -28.85
N ARG A 157 36.11 -2.99 -30.02
CA ARG A 157 35.18 -1.85 -30.06
C ARG A 157 33.77 -2.25 -29.67
N VAL A 158 33.34 -3.42 -30.12
CA VAL A 158 32.04 -3.98 -29.74
C VAL A 158 32.07 -4.38 -28.27
N GLN A 159 33.13 -4.99 -27.79
CA GLN A 159 33.31 -5.35 -26.39
C GLN A 159 33.26 -4.13 -25.49
N LEU A 160 34.01 -3.08 -25.80
CA LEU A 160 34.04 -1.86 -25.03
C LEU A 160 32.66 -1.17 -24.96
N ARG A 161 31.93 -1.13 -26.08
CA ARG A 161 30.57 -0.57 -26.13
C ARG A 161 29.62 -1.35 -25.23
N THR A 162 29.67 -2.67 -25.27
CA THR A 162 28.82 -3.53 -24.45
C THR A 162 29.14 -3.37 -22.98
N LEU A 163 30.42 -3.31 -22.59
CA LEU A 163 30.83 -3.05 -21.21
C LEU A 163 30.34 -1.67 -20.70
N HIS A 164 30.38 -0.65 -21.56
CA HIS A 164 29.80 0.64 -21.21
C HIS A 164 28.29 0.58 -20.98
N GLN A 165 27.55 -0.17 -21.80
CA GLN A 165 26.12 -0.40 -21.61
C GLN A 165 25.82 -1.10 -20.28
N PHE A 166 26.61 -2.11 -19.91
CA PHE A 166 26.49 -2.75 -18.60
C PHE A 166 26.77 -1.77 -17.46
N GLY A 167 27.78 -0.92 -17.58
CA GLY A 167 28.09 0.11 -16.61
C GLY A 167 26.96 1.13 -16.42
N ASP A 168 26.28 1.52 -17.50
CA ASP A 168 25.13 2.40 -17.45
C ASP A 168 23.92 1.74 -16.78
N ARG A 169 23.67 0.47 -17.09
CA ARG A 169 22.62 -0.33 -16.40
C ARG A 169 22.92 -0.48 -14.90
N TRP A 170 24.19 -0.68 -14.54
CA TRP A 170 24.60 -0.74 -13.14
C TRP A 170 24.30 0.56 -12.38
N ARG A 171 24.58 1.71 -12.98
CA ARG A 171 24.32 3.02 -12.38
C ARG A 171 22.83 3.33 -12.25
N SER A 172 22.03 2.88 -13.21
CA SER A 172 20.59 3.12 -13.27
C SER A 172 19.74 2.10 -12.49
N ALA A 173 20.36 1.05 -11.93
CA ALA A 173 19.65 -0.04 -11.26
C ALA A 173 19.05 0.30 -9.87
N GLY A 174 18.89 1.58 -9.55
CA GLY A 174 18.26 2.05 -8.32
C GLY A 174 19.22 2.19 -7.14
N HIS A 175 18.70 2.75 -6.05
CA HIS A 175 19.47 3.03 -4.85
C HIS A 175 19.66 1.75 -4.02
N LEU A 176 20.88 1.55 -3.52
CA LEU A 176 21.22 0.50 -2.56
C LEU A 176 21.55 1.11 -1.20
N SER A 177 21.34 0.33 -0.13
CA SER A 177 21.90 0.67 1.17
C SER A 177 23.43 0.65 1.10
N GLU A 178 24.09 1.45 1.94
CA GLU A 178 25.55 1.55 1.99
C GLU A 178 26.22 0.17 2.17
N LYS A 179 25.64 -0.67 3.03
CA LYS A 179 26.11 -2.04 3.26
C LYS A 179 26.01 -2.90 2.00
N ALA A 180 24.87 -2.90 1.33
CA ALA A 180 24.65 -3.68 0.11
C ALA A 180 25.56 -3.19 -1.03
N PHE A 181 25.77 -1.90 -1.15
CA PHE A 181 26.69 -1.32 -2.11
C PHE A 181 28.14 -1.74 -1.85
N ALA A 182 28.58 -1.72 -0.60
CA ALA A 182 29.92 -2.18 -0.20
C ALA A 182 30.14 -3.67 -0.47
N GLU A 183 29.09 -4.50 -0.40
CA GLU A 183 29.17 -5.94 -0.74
C GLU A 183 29.22 -6.17 -2.25
N LEU A 184 28.45 -5.46 -3.03
CA LEU A 184 28.28 -5.71 -4.47
C LEU A 184 29.31 -4.99 -5.34
N GLN A 185 29.84 -3.86 -4.91
CA GLN A 185 30.79 -3.07 -5.70
C GLN A 185 32.11 -3.81 -6.00
N PRO A 186 32.71 -4.55 -5.06
CA PRO A 186 33.89 -5.36 -5.36
C PRO A 186 33.60 -6.48 -6.35
N LEU A 187 32.45 -7.13 -6.24
CA LEU A 187 32.01 -8.19 -7.16
C LEU A 187 31.82 -7.64 -8.58
N TRP A 188 31.23 -6.46 -8.70
CA TRP A 188 31.06 -5.78 -9.98
C TRP A 188 32.41 -5.47 -10.64
N LYS A 189 33.33 -4.86 -9.88
CA LYS A 189 34.68 -4.55 -10.37
C LYS A 189 35.44 -5.82 -10.80
N GLN A 190 35.36 -6.86 -10.01
CA GLN A 190 36.02 -8.14 -10.32
C GLN A 190 35.44 -8.72 -11.61
N THR A 191 34.12 -8.70 -11.78
CA THR A 191 33.43 -9.21 -12.97
C THR A 191 33.83 -8.43 -14.23
N LEU A 192 33.88 -7.10 -14.15
CA LEU A 192 34.33 -6.26 -15.26
C LEU A 192 35.79 -6.49 -15.65
N ASN A 193 36.65 -6.77 -14.68
CA ASN A 193 38.05 -7.02 -14.95
C ASN A 193 38.28 -8.41 -15.55
N SER A 194 37.34 -9.34 -15.38
CA SER A 194 37.43 -10.71 -15.88
C SER A 194 36.73 -10.90 -17.23
N ALA A 195 35.88 -9.96 -17.63
CA ALA A 195 35.16 -9.95 -18.90
C ALA A 195 35.95 -9.23 -19.99
#